data_d8b51594917ee85e1e4ec568f10fdd1a
#
_entry.id   d8b51594917ee85e1e4ec568f10fdd1a
#
_cell.length_a   1.000
_cell.length_b   1.000
_cell.length_c   1.000
_cell.angle_alpha   90.00
_cell.angle_beta   90.00
_cell.angle_gamma   90.00
#
_symmetry.space_group_name_H-M   'P 1'
#
loop_
_entity.id
_entity.type
_entity.pdbx_description
1 polymer ?
#
loop_
_entity_poly.entity_id
_entity_poly.type
_entity_poly.pdbx_seq_one_letter_code
_entity_poly.pdbx_strand_id
1 'polypeptide(L)'
;MSNLVLYRKYRPQVFAEIIGQEHVVQTLSNALALEMISHAYLFTGPRGSGKTTIARLLAKAANCRNRQGNQFEPCGKCSSCLEIQQGNSLDLIEIDAASHRGIDEIRELRDGIRFSPAKEKHKVFIIDESHQLTNRKV
;
A
#
# COMPACT_ATOMS: atom_id res chain seq x y z
N MET A 1 6.35 -9.69 -24.12
CA MET A 1 5.43 -8.59 -23.90
C MET A 1 4.32 -9.00 -22.96
N SER A 2 4.12 -8.23 -21.96
CA SER A 2 3.13 -8.53 -20.95
C SER A 2 1.73 -8.25 -21.49
N ASN A 3 0.85 -9.25 -21.40
CA ASN A 3 -0.57 -9.09 -21.70
C ASN A 3 -1.30 -8.49 -20.50
N LEU A 4 -0.76 -7.39 -19.94
CA LEU A 4 -1.37 -6.73 -18.80
C LEU A 4 -2.68 -6.08 -19.22
N VAL A 5 -3.73 -6.31 -18.43
CA VAL A 5 -5.00 -5.62 -18.63
C VAL A 5 -4.81 -4.11 -18.44
N LEU A 6 -5.65 -3.31 -19.11
CA LEU A 6 -5.47 -1.85 -19.18
C LEU A 6 -5.39 -1.19 -17.80
N TYR A 7 -6.22 -1.60 -16.85
CA TYR A 7 -6.20 -0.99 -15.52
C TYR A 7 -4.91 -1.22 -14.75
N ARG A 8 -4.18 -2.31 -15.06
CA ARG A 8 -2.86 -2.55 -14.47
C ARG A 8 -1.77 -1.80 -15.22
N LYS A 9 -1.88 -1.77 -16.54
CA LYS A 9 -0.89 -1.10 -17.40
C LYS A 9 -0.80 0.39 -17.12
N TYR A 10 -1.96 1.03 -16.90
CA TYR A 10 -2.03 2.48 -16.68
C TYR A 10 -2.19 2.86 -15.21
N ARG A 11 -1.96 1.93 -14.29
CA ARG A 11 -1.99 2.23 -12.87
C ARG A 11 -0.87 3.23 -12.53
N PRO A 12 -1.20 4.32 -11.81
CA PRO A 12 -0.17 5.28 -11.39
C PRO A 12 0.99 4.63 -10.64
N GLN A 13 2.19 5.04 -10.94
CA GLN A 13 3.41 4.54 -10.31
C GLN A 13 4.04 5.56 -9.36
N VAL A 14 3.56 6.81 -9.41
CA VAL A 14 3.98 7.88 -8.52
C VAL A 14 2.76 8.71 -8.13
N PHE A 15 2.87 9.45 -7.04
CA PHE A 15 1.77 10.27 -6.55
C PHE A 15 1.36 11.36 -7.55
N ALA A 16 2.32 11.88 -8.31
CA ALA A 16 2.05 12.92 -9.32
C ALA A 16 1.08 12.46 -10.41
N GLU A 17 0.94 11.15 -10.62
CA GLU A 17 0.02 10.59 -11.62
C GLU A 17 -1.41 10.40 -11.09
N ILE A 18 -1.63 10.60 -9.80
CA ILE A 18 -2.95 10.46 -9.17
C ILE A 18 -3.82 11.65 -9.56
N ILE A 19 -5.03 11.39 -10.03
CA ILE A 19 -5.98 12.40 -10.44
C ILE A 19 -7.18 12.42 -9.49
N GLY A 20 -7.57 13.62 -9.04
CA GLY A 20 -8.80 13.79 -8.28
C GLY A 20 -8.72 13.47 -6.79
N GLN A 21 -7.50 13.30 -6.24
CA GLN A 21 -7.29 12.97 -4.83
C GLN A 21 -6.25 13.89 -4.18
N GLU A 22 -6.30 15.17 -4.51
CA GLU A 22 -5.26 16.13 -4.14
C GLU A 22 -5.05 16.23 -2.63
N HIS A 23 -6.14 16.23 -1.85
CA HIS A 23 -6.05 16.31 -0.38
C HIS A 23 -5.36 15.08 0.21
N VAL A 24 -5.69 13.89 -0.27
CA VAL A 24 -5.09 12.65 0.19
C VAL A 24 -3.61 12.63 -0.17
N VAL A 25 -3.28 12.94 -1.40
CA VAL A 25 -1.90 12.99 -1.89
C VAL A 25 -1.09 14.00 -1.07
N GLN A 26 -1.64 15.18 -0.82
CA GLN A 26 -0.97 16.21 -0.03
C GLN A 26 -0.66 15.72 1.38
N THR A 27 -1.62 15.10 2.04
CA THR A 27 -1.45 14.58 3.40
C THR A 27 -0.36 13.50 3.45
N LEU A 28 -0.41 12.56 2.53
CA LEU A 28 0.56 11.47 2.49
C LEU A 28 1.96 11.97 2.10
N SER A 29 2.03 12.89 1.15
CA SER A 29 3.30 13.49 0.73
C SER A 29 3.98 14.22 1.88
N ASN A 30 3.21 14.97 2.65
CA ASN A 30 3.74 15.68 3.82
C ASN A 30 4.24 14.68 4.88
N ALA A 31 3.48 13.62 5.16
CA ALA A 31 3.89 12.62 6.12
C ALA A 31 5.19 11.92 5.70
N LEU A 32 5.32 11.59 4.42
CA LEU A 32 6.52 10.96 3.88
C LEU A 32 7.72 11.92 3.93
N ALA A 33 7.52 13.18 3.53
CA ALA A 33 8.59 14.16 3.53
C ALA A 33 9.12 14.46 4.94
N LEU A 34 8.24 14.40 5.94
CA LEU A 34 8.59 14.63 7.34
C LEU A 34 8.99 13.36 8.09
N GLU A 35 8.98 12.22 7.43
CA GLU A 35 9.22 10.90 8.04
C GLU A 35 8.27 10.63 9.22
N MET A 36 7.03 11.11 9.11
CA MET A 36 5.99 10.98 10.15
C MET A 36 4.82 10.14 9.65
N ILE A 37 5.12 8.91 9.24
CA ILE A 37 4.12 7.99 8.72
C ILE A 37 3.34 7.39 9.91
N SER A 38 2.01 7.40 9.82
CA SER A 38 1.15 6.82 10.85
C SER A 38 1.18 5.30 10.82
N HIS A 39 0.82 4.68 11.94
CA HIS A 39 0.71 3.22 12.05
C HIS A 39 -0.38 2.66 11.15
N ALA A 40 -1.46 3.42 10.91
CA ALA A 40 -2.59 2.98 10.13
C ALA A 40 -3.23 4.16 9.41
N TYR A 41 -3.73 3.88 8.21
CA TYR A 41 -4.50 4.84 7.41
C TYR A 41 -5.80 4.16 6.97
N LEU A 42 -6.88 4.90 7.01
CA LEU A 42 -8.16 4.45 6.48
C LEU A 42 -8.51 5.28 5.24
N PHE A 43 -8.53 4.64 4.09
CA PHE A 43 -8.93 5.29 2.84
C PHE A 43 -10.40 5.04 2.59
N THR A 44 -11.17 6.11 2.43
CA THR A 44 -12.60 6.05 2.17
C THR A 44 -12.93 6.69 0.83
N GLY A 45 -13.98 6.21 0.22
CA GLY A 45 -14.44 6.73 -1.06
C GLY A 45 -15.13 5.66 -1.89
N PRO A 46 -15.77 6.06 -2.99
CA PRO A 46 -16.47 5.12 -3.86
C PRO A 46 -15.50 4.19 -4.58
N ARG A 47 -16.05 3.11 -5.10
CA ARG A 47 -15.29 2.17 -5.93
C ARG A 47 -14.71 2.92 -7.14
N GLY A 48 -13.46 2.64 -7.49
CA GLY A 48 -12.79 3.29 -8.61
C GLY A 48 -12.16 4.64 -8.28
N SER A 49 -12.15 5.04 -7.00
CA SER A 49 -11.54 6.31 -6.56
C SER A 49 -10.02 6.23 -6.37
N GLY A 50 -9.40 5.08 -6.65
CA GLY A 50 -7.97 4.91 -6.55
C GLY A 50 -7.43 4.59 -5.17
N LYS A 51 -8.28 4.17 -4.24
CA LYS A 51 -7.88 3.89 -2.85
C LYS A 51 -6.75 2.86 -2.76
N THR A 52 -6.91 1.73 -3.43
CA THR A 52 -5.91 0.66 -3.40
C THR A 52 -4.62 1.11 -4.06
N THR A 53 -4.70 1.85 -5.16
CA THR A 53 -3.54 2.39 -5.85
C THR A 53 -2.75 3.34 -4.93
N ILE A 54 -3.44 4.24 -4.24
CA ILE A 54 -2.81 5.17 -3.30
C ILE A 54 -2.14 4.42 -2.16
N ALA A 55 -2.81 3.39 -1.62
CA ALA A 55 -2.25 2.57 -0.55
C ALA A 55 -0.95 1.87 -0.99
N ARG A 56 -0.92 1.34 -2.21
CA ARG A 56 0.29 0.73 -2.76
C ARG A 56 1.41 1.75 -2.98
N LEU A 57 1.07 2.96 -3.43
CA LEU A 57 2.05 4.03 -3.59
C LEU A 57 2.64 4.45 -2.25
N LEU A 58 1.81 4.52 -1.21
CA LEU A 58 2.28 4.82 0.13
C LEU A 58 3.27 3.75 0.61
N ALA A 59 2.92 2.47 0.44
CA ALA A 59 3.82 1.37 0.80
C ALA A 59 5.13 1.42 0.02
N LYS A 60 5.06 1.71 -1.27
CA LYS A 60 6.21 1.83 -2.15
C LYS A 60 7.12 2.97 -1.70
N ALA A 61 6.55 4.13 -1.44
CA ALA A 61 7.32 5.30 -0.98
C ALA A 61 7.91 5.08 0.41
N ALA A 62 7.15 4.49 1.33
CA ALA A 62 7.62 4.20 2.68
C ALA A 62 8.83 3.27 2.69
N ASN A 63 8.87 2.31 1.77
CA ASN A 63 9.94 1.32 1.67
C ASN A 63 11.00 1.64 0.61
N CYS A 64 10.85 2.75 -0.12
CA CYS A 64 11.79 3.11 -1.16
C CYS A 64 13.19 3.35 -0.56
N ARG A 65 14.20 2.67 -1.12
CA ARG A 65 15.57 2.73 -0.61
C ARG A 65 16.29 4.00 -1.01
N ASN A 66 15.82 4.66 -2.08
CA ASN A 66 16.48 5.86 -2.63
C ASN A 66 15.80 7.16 -2.22
N ARG A 67 14.66 7.08 -1.53
CA ARG A 67 13.97 8.27 -1.04
C ARG A 67 14.72 8.82 0.17
N GLN A 68 15.11 10.08 0.11
CA GLN A 68 15.91 10.73 1.15
C GLN A 68 15.37 12.12 1.48
N GLY A 69 15.70 12.61 2.67
CA GLY A 69 15.39 13.96 3.09
C GLY A 69 13.90 14.25 3.06
N ASN A 70 13.53 15.34 2.40
CA ASN A 70 12.15 15.78 2.28
C ASN A 70 11.43 15.26 1.02
N GLN A 71 11.97 14.21 0.41
CA GLN A 71 11.35 13.59 -0.76
C GLN A 71 10.17 12.72 -0.33
N PHE A 72 9.14 12.64 -1.18
CA PHE A 72 7.98 11.78 -0.92
C PHE A 72 7.70 10.79 -2.04
N GLU A 73 8.19 11.01 -3.25
CA GLU A 73 7.92 10.09 -4.36
C GLU A 73 8.82 8.87 -4.30
N PRO A 74 8.29 7.67 -4.60
CA PRO A 74 9.11 6.48 -4.75
C PRO A 74 9.98 6.62 -6.00
N CYS A 75 11.19 6.06 -5.97
CA CYS A 75 12.12 6.17 -7.10
C CYS A 75 11.72 5.32 -8.30
N GLY A 76 10.98 4.23 -8.07
CA GLY A 76 10.55 3.31 -9.12
C GLY A 76 11.66 2.40 -9.68
N LYS A 77 12.87 2.50 -9.15
CA LYS A 77 14.05 1.80 -9.69
C LYS A 77 14.72 0.87 -8.69
N CYS A 78 14.60 1.13 -7.39
CA CYS A 78 15.24 0.29 -6.39
C CYS A 78 14.53 -1.07 -6.30
N SER A 79 15.18 -2.04 -5.66
CA SER A 79 14.62 -3.39 -5.53
C SER A 79 13.26 -3.40 -4.85
N SER A 80 13.09 -2.57 -3.82
CA SER A 80 11.82 -2.46 -3.11
C SER A 80 10.70 -1.95 -4.02
N CYS A 81 10.94 -0.87 -4.75
CA CYS A 81 9.96 -0.33 -5.69
C CYS A 81 9.57 -1.35 -6.77
N LEU A 82 10.57 -2.05 -7.32
CA LEU A 82 10.32 -3.04 -8.38
C LEU A 82 9.55 -4.24 -7.86
N GLU A 83 9.86 -4.74 -6.67
CA GLU A 83 9.14 -5.86 -6.07
C GLU A 83 7.67 -5.51 -5.82
N ILE A 84 7.40 -4.31 -5.33
CA ILE A 84 6.03 -3.86 -5.10
C ILE A 84 5.28 -3.70 -6.42
N GLN A 85 5.92 -3.14 -7.44
CA GLN A 85 5.32 -3.01 -8.77
C GLN A 85 4.95 -4.36 -9.36
N GLN A 86 5.79 -5.37 -9.15
CA GLN A 86 5.60 -6.72 -9.69
C GLN A 86 4.68 -7.58 -8.82
N GLY A 87 4.33 -7.10 -7.62
CA GLY A 87 3.43 -7.83 -6.72
C GLY A 87 4.08 -8.97 -5.97
N ASN A 88 5.41 -8.99 -5.86
CA ASN A 88 6.14 -10.07 -5.19
C ASN A 88 6.96 -9.62 -3.98
N SER A 89 6.60 -8.49 -3.37
CA SER A 89 7.22 -8.04 -2.13
C SER A 89 6.79 -8.92 -0.96
N LEU A 90 7.74 -9.39 -0.16
CA LEU A 90 7.47 -10.17 1.05
C LEU A 90 6.93 -9.32 2.18
N ASP A 91 7.17 -8.02 2.16
CA ASP A 91 6.79 -7.10 3.22
C ASP A 91 5.55 -6.25 2.87
N LEU A 92 4.92 -6.50 1.72
CA LEU A 92 3.63 -5.92 1.36
C LEU A 92 2.62 -7.04 1.15
N ILE A 93 1.67 -7.13 2.05
CA ILE A 93 0.65 -8.18 2.04
C ILE A 93 -0.70 -7.53 1.81
N GLU A 94 -1.39 -7.92 0.73
CA GLU A 94 -2.73 -7.44 0.42
C GLU A 94 -3.75 -8.49 0.78
N ILE A 95 -4.77 -8.09 1.54
CA ILE A 95 -5.81 -8.98 2.06
C ILE A 95 -7.17 -8.46 1.62
N ASP A 96 -7.98 -9.34 1.04
CA ASP A 96 -9.38 -9.05 0.74
C ASP A 96 -10.26 -9.55 1.89
N ALA A 97 -10.77 -8.62 2.70
CA ALA A 97 -11.58 -8.94 3.86
C ALA A 97 -12.96 -9.51 3.50
N ALA A 98 -13.38 -9.41 2.24
CA ALA A 98 -14.65 -9.95 1.79
C ALA A 98 -14.59 -11.45 1.49
N SER A 99 -13.40 -12.04 1.37
CA SER A 99 -13.22 -13.46 1.06
C SER A 99 -13.05 -14.29 2.33
N HIS A 100 -13.35 -15.60 2.26
CA HIS A 100 -13.08 -16.52 3.37
C HIS A 100 -11.58 -16.63 3.64
N ARG A 101 -10.79 -16.68 2.60
CA ARG A 101 -9.34 -16.71 2.71
C ARG A 101 -8.83 -15.43 3.37
N GLY A 102 -9.42 -14.29 3.05
CA GLY A 102 -9.06 -13.02 3.65
C GLY A 102 -9.29 -12.99 5.16
N ILE A 103 -10.38 -13.62 5.63
CA ILE A 103 -10.67 -13.72 7.07
C ILE A 103 -9.56 -14.50 7.79
N ASP A 104 -9.13 -15.62 7.22
CA ASP A 104 -8.05 -16.42 7.79
C ASP A 104 -6.72 -15.66 7.78
N GLU A 105 -6.44 -14.94 6.70
CA GLU A 105 -5.25 -14.10 6.59
C GLU A 105 -5.23 -12.99 7.65
N ILE A 106 -6.39 -12.40 7.96
CA ILE A 106 -6.49 -11.38 9.01
C ILE A 106 -6.23 -11.96 10.39
N ARG A 107 -6.70 -13.17 10.65
CA ARG A 107 -6.41 -13.87 11.91
C ARG A 107 -4.91 -14.15 12.03
N GLU A 108 -4.28 -14.58 10.96
CA GLU A 108 -2.83 -14.78 10.92
C GLU A 108 -2.09 -13.45 11.13
N LEU A 109 -2.57 -12.37 10.52
CA LEU A 109 -2.04 -11.02 10.73
C LEU A 109 -2.08 -10.64 12.21
N ARG A 110 -3.25 -10.82 12.83
CA ARG A 110 -3.42 -10.48 14.25
C ARG A 110 -2.39 -11.20 15.12
N ASP A 111 -2.13 -12.47 14.82
CA ASP A 111 -1.20 -13.29 15.59
C ASP A 111 0.26 -12.98 15.25
N GLY A 112 0.51 -12.54 14.02
CA GLY A 112 1.86 -12.30 13.50
C GLY A 112 2.32 -10.85 13.44
N ILE A 113 1.50 -9.90 13.91
CA ILE A 113 1.80 -8.45 13.77
C ILE A 113 3.07 -8.03 14.51
N ARG A 114 3.51 -8.85 15.46
CA ARG A 114 4.72 -8.59 16.24
C ARG A 114 6.01 -8.88 15.48
N PHE A 115 5.94 -9.61 14.36
CA PHE A 115 7.14 -9.98 13.62
C PHE A 115 7.66 -8.79 12.82
N SER A 116 8.98 -8.67 12.82
CA SER A 116 9.67 -7.62 12.08
C SER A 116 9.55 -7.84 10.58
N PRO A 117 9.75 -6.78 9.77
CA PRO A 117 9.85 -6.94 8.33
C PRO A 117 10.94 -7.95 7.95
N ALA A 118 10.71 -8.70 6.88
CA ALA A 118 11.69 -9.68 6.40
C ALA A 118 12.86 -8.98 5.73
N LYS A 119 12.64 -7.90 5.00
CA LYS A 119 13.63 -7.26 4.15
C LYS A 119 13.55 -5.73 4.15
N GLU A 120 12.36 -5.18 4.17
CA GLU A 120 12.12 -3.75 3.99
C GLU A 120 12.13 -2.99 5.31
N LYS A 121 12.03 -1.65 5.22
CA LYS A 121 11.95 -0.77 6.40
C LYS A 121 10.66 -1.00 7.18
N HIS A 122 9.56 -1.23 6.48
CA HIS A 122 8.24 -1.40 7.05
C HIS A 122 7.57 -2.65 6.49
N LYS A 123 6.88 -3.38 7.35
CA LYS A 123 5.96 -4.42 6.92
C LYS A 123 4.59 -3.78 6.77
N VAL A 124 4.00 -3.87 5.58
CA VAL A 124 2.78 -3.16 5.23
C VAL A 124 1.68 -4.16 4.91
N PHE A 125 0.51 -3.92 5.49
CA PHE A 125 -0.69 -4.70 5.21
C PHE A 125 -1.74 -3.79 4.60
N ILE A 126 -2.22 -4.14 3.42
CA ILE A 126 -3.34 -3.46 2.78
C ILE A 126 -4.56 -4.35 2.92
N ILE A 127 -5.55 -3.88 3.66
CA ILE A 127 -6.79 -4.63 3.89
C ILE A 127 -7.87 -3.98 3.03
N ASP A 128 -8.22 -4.65 1.95
CA ASP A 128 -9.27 -4.19 1.04
C ASP A 128 -10.64 -4.67 1.56
N GLU A 129 -11.66 -3.92 1.24
CA GLU A 129 -13.04 -4.21 1.68
C GLU A 129 -13.14 -4.34 3.21
N SER A 130 -12.45 -3.46 3.95
CA SER A 130 -12.33 -3.54 5.41
C SER A 130 -13.68 -3.43 6.13
N HIS A 131 -14.69 -2.85 5.48
CA HIS A 131 -16.06 -2.77 6.03
C HIS A 131 -16.68 -4.16 6.22
N GLN A 132 -16.14 -5.19 5.61
CA GLN A 132 -16.60 -6.57 5.79
C GLN A 132 -16.10 -7.18 7.11
N LEU A 133 -15.18 -6.52 7.80
CA LEU A 133 -14.69 -6.99 9.08
C LEU A 133 -15.73 -6.74 10.17
N THR A 134 -16.02 -7.78 10.94
CA THR A 134 -16.92 -7.71 12.09
C THR A 134 -16.24 -8.39 13.27
N ASN A 135 -16.76 -8.17 14.48
CA ASN A 135 -16.23 -8.81 15.68
C ASN A 135 -16.26 -10.34 15.61
N ARG A 136 -17.15 -10.90 14.79
CA ARG A 136 -17.25 -12.35 14.59
C ARG A 136 -16.20 -12.89 13.62
N LYS A 137 -15.68 -12.03 12.74
CA LYS A 137 -14.69 -12.42 11.74
C LYS A 137 -13.26 -12.27 12.26
N VAL A 138 -13.06 -11.45 13.23
CA VAL A 138 -11.76 -11.18 13.85
C VAL A 138 -11.64 -11.84 15.26
#